data_b71857b8c27ceffe2613ecf486783ac8
#
_entry.id   b71857b8c27ceffe2613ecf486783ac8
#
_cell.length_a   1.000
_cell.length_b   1.000
_cell.length_c   1.000
_cell.angle_alpha   90.00
_cell.angle_beta   90.00
_cell.angle_gamma   90.00
#
_symmetry.space_group_name_H-M   'P 1'
#
loop_
_entity.id
_entity.type
_entity.pdbx_description
1 polymer ?
#
loop_
_entity_poly.entity_id
_entity_poly.type
_entity_poly.pdbx_seq_one_letter_code
_entity_poly.pdbx_strand_id
1 'polypeptide(L)'
;AVLYHRSKYVYGPGARSDVRDRHFLSIARLLWIPFVVLLITGTMTTGSGPHAGASQGQLVARRLPFAFSSAAWVHSLAAVLFIGLITGLLFAIWTKDAPSALRLGVRRLVIISLVQAAIGVTQYLTHVPPLLVELHIAGALSLTIGVTQFHLKQTAHDREPGTKRVERTVEPVSAA
;
A
#
# COMPACT_ATOMS: atom_id res chain seq x y z
N ALA A 1 -19.04 -5.06 -0.57
CA ALA A 1 -19.70 -5.28 -1.87
C ALA A 1 -19.67 -4.01 -2.74
N VAL A 2 -20.03 -2.84 -2.22
CA VAL A 2 -20.09 -1.58 -3.00
C VAL A 2 -18.72 -1.11 -3.49
N LEU A 3 -17.66 -1.24 -2.68
CA LEU A 3 -16.28 -0.89 -3.08
C LEU A 3 -15.72 -1.86 -4.13
N TYR A 4 -16.14 -3.11 -4.10
CA TYR A 4 -15.75 -4.10 -5.12
C TYR A 4 -16.41 -3.81 -6.47
N HIS A 5 -17.67 -3.38 -6.49
CA HIS A 5 -18.38 -3.03 -7.73
C HIS A 5 -17.79 -1.77 -8.41
N ARG A 6 -17.42 -0.75 -7.63
CA ARG A 6 -16.83 0.48 -8.20
C ARG A 6 -15.47 0.26 -8.84
N SER A 7 -14.69 -0.73 -8.38
CA SER A 7 -13.40 -1.05 -9.00
C SER A 7 -13.53 -1.64 -10.42
N LYS A 8 -14.66 -2.28 -10.75
CA LYS A 8 -14.94 -2.80 -12.10
C LYS A 8 -15.23 -1.72 -13.14
N TYR A 9 -15.83 -0.59 -12.72
CA TYR A 9 -16.26 0.46 -13.66
C TYR A 9 -15.17 1.48 -14.02
N VAL A 10 -14.13 1.60 -13.21
CA VAL A 10 -13.03 2.56 -13.46
C VAL A 10 -12.01 2.03 -14.50
N TYR A 11 -12.02 0.73 -14.77
CA TYR A 11 -11.12 0.10 -15.74
C TYR A 11 -11.96 -0.68 -16.75
N GLY A 12 -12.28 -0.04 -17.89
CA GLY A 12 -13.00 -0.68 -18.99
C GLY A 12 -12.27 -1.94 -19.51
N PRO A 13 -13.00 -2.81 -20.24
CA PRO A 13 -12.50 -4.13 -20.69
C PRO A 13 -11.36 -4.09 -21.70
N GLY A 14 -10.81 -2.92 -22.01
CA GLY A 14 -9.76 -2.73 -23.04
C GLY A 14 -8.31 -2.71 -22.53
N ALA A 15 -8.06 -2.65 -21.21
CA ALA A 15 -6.71 -2.63 -20.68
C ALA A 15 -6.29 -4.03 -20.22
N ARG A 16 -6.32 -5.02 -21.11
CA ARG A 16 -5.58 -6.28 -20.93
C ARG A 16 -4.09 -6.00 -21.10
N SER A 17 -3.49 -5.42 -20.09
CA SER A 17 -2.05 -5.38 -20.01
C SER A 17 -1.58 -6.72 -19.43
N ASP A 18 -0.84 -7.45 -20.24
CA ASP A 18 -0.19 -8.71 -19.90
C ASP A 18 0.91 -8.48 -18.84
N VAL A 19 0.53 -8.10 -17.60
CA VAL A 19 1.47 -8.10 -16.46
C VAL A 19 1.60 -9.54 -15.98
N ARG A 20 2.06 -10.41 -16.84
CA ARG A 20 2.42 -11.80 -16.55
C ARG A 20 3.83 -11.93 -15.99
N ASP A 21 4.44 -10.85 -15.56
CA ASP A 21 5.75 -10.96 -14.94
C ASP A 21 5.56 -11.40 -13.47
N ARG A 22 5.69 -12.70 -13.23
CA ARG A 22 5.60 -13.32 -11.89
C ARG A 22 6.51 -12.62 -10.87
N HIS A 23 7.58 -11.98 -11.33
CA HIS A 23 8.48 -11.22 -10.47
C HIS A 23 7.80 -9.98 -9.89
N PHE A 24 6.99 -9.24 -10.68
CA PHE A 24 6.26 -8.08 -10.15
C PHE A 24 5.20 -8.47 -9.13
N LEU A 25 4.51 -9.59 -9.36
CA LEU A 25 3.54 -10.14 -8.41
C LEU A 25 4.20 -10.55 -7.09
N SER A 26 5.36 -11.18 -7.17
CA SER A 26 6.12 -11.58 -5.98
C SER A 26 6.60 -10.37 -5.19
N ILE A 27 7.09 -9.33 -5.86
CA ILE A 27 7.52 -8.08 -5.21
C ILE A 27 6.33 -7.36 -4.58
N ALA A 28 5.18 -7.31 -5.25
CA ALA A 28 3.97 -6.70 -4.71
C ALA A 28 3.46 -7.44 -3.46
N ARG A 29 3.57 -8.77 -3.42
CA ARG A 29 3.26 -9.58 -2.23
C ARG A 29 4.28 -9.34 -1.11
N LEU A 30 5.53 -9.22 -1.46
CA LEU A 30 6.61 -8.97 -0.50
C LEU A 30 6.49 -7.59 0.18
N LEU A 31 5.84 -6.61 -0.47
CA LEU A 31 5.55 -5.29 0.12
C LEU A 31 4.70 -5.36 1.41
N TRP A 32 3.91 -6.42 1.58
CA TRP A 32 3.09 -6.58 2.79
C TRP A 32 3.93 -6.71 4.06
N ILE A 33 5.04 -7.40 4.01
CA ILE A 33 5.90 -7.63 5.18
C ILE A 33 6.40 -6.30 5.76
N PRO A 34 7.13 -5.45 5.00
CA PRO A 34 7.61 -4.17 5.52
C PRO A 34 6.47 -3.20 5.84
N PHE A 35 5.33 -3.30 5.14
CA PHE A 35 4.15 -2.51 5.45
C PHE A 35 3.54 -2.87 6.81
N VAL A 36 3.39 -4.16 7.13
CA VAL A 36 2.90 -4.63 8.44
C VAL A 36 3.89 -4.23 9.54
N VAL A 37 5.19 -4.37 9.32
CA VAL A 37 6.22 -3.89 10.25
C VAL A 37 6.09 -2.38 10.48
N LEU A 38 5.85 -1.60 9.43
CA LEU A 38 5.63 -0.16 9.52
C LEU A 38 4.39 0.18 10.38
N LEU A 39 3.28 -0.54 10.21
CA LEU A 39 2.07 -0.34 11.02
C LEU A 39 2.30 -0.73 12.49
N ILE A 40 2.95 -1.86 12.75
CA ILE A 40 3.24 -2.32 14.12
C ILE A 40 4.14 -1.30 14.82
N THR A 41 5.23 -0.88 14.20
CA THR A 41 6.15 0.10 14.79
C THR A 41 5.50 1.47 14.98
N GLY A 42 4.59 1.88 14.08
CA GLY A 42 3.78 3.10 14.21
C GLY A 42 2.83 3.05 15.40
N THR A 43 2.12 1.93 15.59
CA THR A 43 1.26 1.72 16.77
C THR A 43 2.07 1.70 18.08
N MET A 44 3.26 1.10 18.08
CA MET A 44 4.16 1.14 19.22
C MET A 44 4.58 2.58 19.54
N THR A 45 4.91 3.38 18.52
CA THR A 45 5.28 4.79 18.71
C THR A 45 4.12 5.61 19.28
N THR A 46 2.91 5.45 18.74
CA THR A 46 1.71 6.12 19.25
C THR A 46 1.41 5.69 20.69
N GLY A 47 1.48 4.39 20.98
CA GLY A 47 1.23 3.85 22.32
C GLY A 47 2.29 4.20 23.37
N SER A 48 3.49 4.62 22.95
CA SER A 48 4.56 5.12 23.82
C SER A 48 4.56 6.64 23.96
N GLY A 49 3.82 7.35 23.09
CA GLY A 49 3.83 8.80 22.96
C GLY A 49 3.06 9.53 24.06
N PRO A 50 3.16 10.87 24.07
CA PRO A 50 2.54 11.71 25.11
C PRO A 50 0.99 11.66 25.06
N HIS A 51 0.41 11.30 23.91
CA HIS A 51 -1.05 11.21 23.72
C HIS A 51 -1.57 9.77 23.78
N ALA A 52 -0.81 8.83 24.34
CA ALA A 52 -1.25 7.45 24.54
C ALA A 52 -2.32 7.33 25.61
N GLY A 53 -3.54 7.63 25.25
CA GLY A 53 -4.76 7.20 25.95
C GLY A 53 -5.05 7.72 27.36
N ALA A 54 -4.43 8.80 27.81
CA ALA A 54 -4.68 9.34 29.14
C ALA A 54 -5.49 10.63 29.11
N SER A 55 -6.80 10.55 29.28
CA SER A 55 -7.60 11.68 29.78
C SER A 55 -7.61 11.61 31.32
N GLN A 56 -7.44 12.78 31.97
CA GLN A 56 -7.44 12.90 33.43
C GLN A 56 -8.72 12.30 34.01
N GLY A 57 -8.57 11.34 34.93
CA GLY A 57 -9.67 10.83 35.77
C GLY A 57 -10.41 9.60 35.28
N GLN A 58 -10.03 8.98 34.18
CA GLN A 58 -10.62 7.70 33.72
C GLN A 58 -9.60 6.56 33.79
N LEU A 59 -10.05 5.28 33.70
CA LEU A 59 -9.23 4.08 33.61
C LEU A 59 -8.23 4.24 32.44
N VAL A 60 -7.02 4.64 32.78
CA VAL A 60 -5.98 5.03 31.84
C VAL A 60 -5.42 3.80 31.17
N ALA A 61 -5.50 3.73 29.83
CA ALA A 61 -4.68 2.79 29.11
C ALA A 61 -3.20 3.06 29.43
N ARG A 62 -2.51 2.03 29.98
CA ARG A 62 -1.09 2.17 30.34
C ARG A 62 -0.31 2.44 29.08
N ARG A 63 0.56 3.44 29.11
CA ARG A 63 1.53 3.64 28.03
C ARG A 63 2.39 2.39 27.88
N LEU A 64 2.77 2.09 26.65
CA LEU A 64 3.70 1.00 26.40
C LEU A 64 5.05 1.30 27.08
N PRO A 65 5.73 0.27 27.63
CA PRO A 65 6.94 0.44 28.44
C PRO A 65 8.18 0.69 27.57
N PHE A 66 8.04 1.43 26.48
CA PHE A 66 9.13 1.80 25.57
C PHE A 66 9.41 3.29 25.65
N ALA A 67 10.68 3.68 25.54
CA ALA A 67 11.03 5.08 25.36
C ALA A 67 10.48 5.57 24.00
N PHE A 68 9.72 6.67 24.00
CA PHE A 68 9.12 7.23 22.79
C PHE A 68 10.15 7.47 21.69
N SER A 69 11.33 8.01 22.04
CA SER A 69 12.41 8.25 21.07
C SER A 69 12.90 6.95 20.41
N SER A 70 13.03 5.87 21.16
CA SER A 70 13.45 4.57 20.62
C SER A 70 12.39 3.99 19.70
N ALA A 71 11.10 4.04 20.08
CA ALA A 71 10.00 3.61 19.23
C ALA A 71 9.91 4.43 17.94
N ALA A 72 10.05 5.76 18.03
CA ALA A 72 10.07 6.65 16.87
C ALA A 72 11.25 6.36 15.93
N TRP A 73 12.43 6.05 16.45
CA TRP A 73 13.59 5.64 15.67
C TRP A 73 13.34 4.35 14.88
N VAL A 74 12.82 3.32 15.54
CA VAL A 74 12.50 2.04 14.89
C VAL A 74 11.44 2.23 13.82
N HIS A 75 10.41 3.02 14.11
CA HIS A 75 9.37 3.36 13.13
C HIS A 75 9.92 4.13 11.92
N SER A 76 10.80 5.11 12.16
CA SER A 76 11.45 5.88 11.09
C SER A 76 12.30 4.98 10.19
N LEU A 77 13.05 4.03 10.78
CA LEU A 77 13.81 3.06 10.00
C LEU A 77 12.89 2.17 9.13
N ALA A 78 11.80 1.67 9.69
CA ALA A 78 10.80 0.91 8.94
C ALA A 78 10.19 1.74 7.80
N ALA A 79 9.93 3.04 8.02
CA ALA A 79 9.43 3.94 7.00
C ALA A 79 10.44 4.16 5.86
N VAL A 80 11.71 4.38 6.18
CA VAL A 80 12.79 4.53 5.17
C VAL A 80 12.92 3.26 4.34
N LEU A 81 12.90 2.08 4.96
CA LEU A 81 12.97 0.79 4.26
C LEU A 81 11.75 0.59 3.35
N PHE A 82 10.55 0.90 3.83
CA PHE A 82 9.34 0.79 3.02
C PHE A 82 9.35 1.76 1.83
N ILE A 83 9.69 3.04 2.05
CA ILE A 83 9.79 4.04 0.98
C ILE A 83 10.87 3.65 -0.04
N GLY A 84 12.02 3.19 0.42
CA GLY A 84 13.09 2.70 -0.46
C GLY A 84 12.62 1.56 -1.34
N LEU A 85 11.90 0.60 -0.77
CA LEU A 85 11.38 -0.57 -1.49
C LEU A 85 10.33 -0.18 -2.55
N ILE A 86 9.34 0.66 -2.21
CA ILE A 86 8.33 1.11 -3.19
C ILE A 86 8.92 2.03 -4.26
N THR A 87 9.94 2.81 -3.94
CA THR A 87 10.65 3.65 -4.90
C THR A 87 11.49 2.78 -5.85
N GLY A 88 12.19 1.79 -5.33
CA GLY A 88 12.89 0.79 -6.14
C GLY A 88 11.94 0.01 -7.05
N LEU A 89 10.75 -0.36 -6.57
CA LEU A 89 9.72 -0.97 -7.38
C LEU A 89 9.24 -0.03 -8.49
N LEU A 90 9.02 1.26 -8.19
CA LEU A 90 8.62 2.26 -9.18
C LEU A 90 9.66 2.37 -10.30
N PHE A 91 10.95 2.41 -9.94
CA PHE A 91 12.05 2.43 -10.90
C PHE A 91 12.08 1.17 -11.77
N ALA A 92 11.97 -0.02 -11.15
CA ALA A 92 11.94 -1.30 -11.87
C ALA A 92 10.77 -1.39 -12.86
N ILE A 93 9.59 -0.85 -12.50
CA ILE A 93 8.42 -0.80 -13.36
C ILE A 93 8.61 0.18 -14.53
N TRP A 94 9.31 1.28 -14.32
CA TRP A 94 9.61 2.25 -15.38
C TRP A 94 10.54 1.69 -16.46
N THR A 95 11.55 0.94 -16.03
CA THR A 95 12.55 0.36 -16.96
C THR A 95 12.02 -0.82 -17.77
N LYS A 96 10.87 -1.39 -17.40
CA LYS A 96 10.32 -2.61 -18.01
C LYS A 96 8.98 -2.43 -18.75
N ASP A 97 8.65 -1.21 -19.15
CA ASP A 97 7.39 -0.89 -19.88
C ASP A 97 6.11 -1.48 -19.25
N ALA A 98 6.07 -1.48 -17.93
CA ALA A 98 4.94 -2.01 -17.20
C ALA A 98 3.66 -1.19 -17.49
N PRO A 99 2.46 -1.79 -17.32
CA PRO A 99 1.19 -1.13 -17.55
C PRO A 99 1.03 0.20 -16.80
N SER A 100 0.40 1.16 -17.46
CA SER A 100 0.17 2.50 -16.90
C SER A 100 -0.58 2.48 -15.56
N ALA A 101 -1.52 1.55 -15.39
CA ALA A 101 -2.27 1.36 -14.15
C ALA A 101 -1.38 0.95 -12.98
N LEU A 102 -0.40 0.05 -13.24
CA LEU A 102 0.57 -0.38 -12.24
C LEU A 102 1.50 0.78 -11.84
N ARG A 103 2.05 1.50 -12.83
CA ARG A 103 2.88 2.69 -12.60
C ARG A 103 2.15 3.75 -11.78
N LEU A 104 0.89 4.02 -12.10
CA LEU A 104 0.07 4.97 -11.36
C LEU A 104 -0.17 4.52 -9.92
N GLY A 105 -0.44 3.24 -9.71
CA GLY A 105 -0.65 2.65 -8.38
C GLY A 105 0.58 2.83 -7.49
N VAL A 106 1.75 2.39 -7.96
CA VAL A 106 3.00 2.50 -7.19
C VAL A 106 3.39 3.97 -6.98
N ARG A 107 3.26 4.84 -8.01
CA ARG A 107 3.53 6.28 -7.85
C ARG A 107 2.67 6.92 -6.75
N ARG A 108 1.39 6.55 -6.65
CA ARG A 108 0.49 7.02 -5.58
C ARG A 108 0.99 6.58 -4.21
N LEU A 109 1.39 5.32 -4.06
CA LEU A 109 1.95 4.81 -2.80
C LEU A 109 3.22 5.57 -2.40
N VAL A 110 4.13 5.85 -3.34
CA VAL A 110 5.33 6.64 -3.09
C VAL A 110 4.95 8.04 -2.60
N ILE A 111 4.06 8.75 -3.31
CA ILE A 111 3.65 10.10 -2.93
C ILE A 111 3.01 10.12 -1.53
N ILE A 112 2.08 9.21 -1.25
CA ILE A 112 1.43 9.14 0.07
C ILE A 112 2.47 8.88 1.15
N SER A 113 3.42 7.96 0.91
CA SER A 113 4.46 7.62 1.89
C SER A 113 5.42 8.78 2.14
N LEU A 114 5.78 9.56 1.12
CA LEU A 114 6.62 10.75 1.29
C LEU A 114 5.91 11.85 2.08
N VAL A 115 4.61 12.07 1.80
CA VAL A 115 3.79 13.01 2.58
C VAL A 115 3.70 12.56 4.04
N GLN A 116 3.49 11.26 4.28
CA GLN A 116 3.48 10.68 5.61
C GLN A 116 4.81 10.86 6.34
N ALA A 117 5.92 10.63 5.65
CA ALA A 117 7.25 10.86 6.22
C ALA A 117 7.45 12.34 6.60
N ALA A 118 7.04 13.27 5.74
CA ALA A 118 7.12 14.70 6.03
C ALA A 118 6.26 15.09 7.25
N ILE A 119 5.02 14.60 7.34
CA ILE A 119 4.16 14.82 8.51
C ILE A 119 4.80 14.23 9.76
N GLY A 120 5.31 12.97 9.70
CA GLY A 120 5.93 12.30 10.84
C GLY A 120 7.18 13.01 11.35
N VAL A 121 8.05 13.49 10.45
CA VAL A 121 9.23 14.29 10.83
C VAL A 121 8.81 15.62 11.46
N THR A 122 7.88 16.33 10.85
CA THR A 122 7.36 17.59 11.39
C THR A 122 6.74 17.38 12.77
N GLN A 123 5.92 16.36 12.93
CA GLN A 123 5.32 15.95 14.20
C GLN A 123 6.37 15.69 15.28
N TYR A 124 7.44 14.98 14.96
CA TYR A 124 8.52 14.70 15.91
C TYR A 124 9.26 15.98 16.32
N LEU A 125 9.61 16.82 15.35
CA LEU A 125 10.35 18.07 15.60
C LEU A 125 9.53 19.13 16.34
N THR A 126 8.20 19.11 16.23
CA THR A 126 7.29 20.05 16.88
C THR A 126 6.71 19.53 18.21
N HIS A 127 7.33 18.50 18.80
CA HIS A 127 6.91 17.91 20.07
C HIS A 127 5.52 17.28 20.06
N VAL A 128 5.17 16.66 18.91
CA VAL A 128 3.99 15.79 18.76
C VAL A 128 2.65 16.53 18.98
N PRO A 129 2.35 17.60 18.23
CA PRO A 129 1.05 18.28 18.35
C PRO A 129 -0.11 17.35 17.98
N PRO A 130 -1.23 17.36 18.72
CA PRO A 130 -2.36 16.43 18.48
C PRO A 130 -2.87 16.43 17.04
N LEU A 131 -3.03 17.61 16.43
CA LEU A 131 -3.50 17.74 15.05
C LEU A 131 -2.60 17.00 14.04
N LEU A 132 -1.27 17.08 14.21
CA LEU A 132 -0.35 16.36 13.32
C LEU A 132 -0.41 14.85 13.56
N VAL A 133 -0.68 14.41 14.80
CA VAL A 133 -0.92 13.00 15.12
C VAL A 133 -2.14 12.48 14.38
N GLU A 134 -3.25 13.21 14.43
CA GLU A 134 -4.50 12.85 13.74
C GLU A 134 -4.31 12.80 12.22
N LEU A 135 -3.64 13.79 11.63
CA LEU A 135 -3.32 13.80 10.20
C LEU A 135 -2.42 12.62 9.81
N HIS A 136 -1.45 12.29 10.64
CA HIS A 136 -0.57 11.16 10.40
C HIS A 136 -1.33 9.83 10.46
N ILE A 137 -2.22 9.64 11.42
CA ILE A 137 -3.09 8.46 11.53
C ILE A 137 -4.03 8.36 10.33
N ALA A 138 -4.67 9.46 9.93
CA ALA A 138 -5.54 9.50 8.75
C ALA A 138 -4.78 9.12 7.46
N GLY A 139 -3.56 9.60 7.33
CA GLY A 139 -2.71 9.25 6.20
C GLY A 139 -2.20 7.81 6.25
N ALA A 140 -1.91 7.26 7.43
CA ALA A 140 -1.59 5.83 7.60
C ALA A 140 -2.76 4.93 7.16
N LEU A 141 -4.00 5.33 7.47
CA LEU A 141 -5.21 4.67 6.99
C LEU A 141 -5.31 4.75 5.46
N SER A 142 -5.04 5.92 4.88
CA SER A 142 -5.02 6.11 3.42
C SER A 142 -3.97 5.24 2.74
N LEU A 143 -2.78 5.10 3.34
CA LEU A 143 -1.73 4.21 2.87
C LEU A 143 -2.16 2.74 2.95
N THR A 144 -2.82 2.35 4.05
CA THR A 144 -3.36 1.00 4.24
C THR A 144 -4.36 0.64 3.14
N ILE A 145 -5.30 1.55 2.86
CA ILE A 145 -6.26 1.39 1.76
C ILE A 145 -5.53 1.27 0.42
N GLY A 146 -4.52 2.11 0.19
CA GLY A 146 -3.72 2.12 -1.04
C GLY A 146 -2.97 0.80 -1.27
N VAL A 147 -2.26 0.30 -0.26
CA VAL A 147 -1.53 -0.98 -0.32
C VAL A 147 -2.48 -2.15 -0.52
N THR A 148 -3.60 -2.17 0.20
CA THR A 148 -4.63 -3.21 0.06
C THR A 148 -5.24 -3.23 -1.34
N GLN A 149 -5.63 -2.07 -1.87
CA GLN A 149 -6.16 -1.96 -3.23
C GLN A 149 -5.13 -2.38 -4.29
N PHE A 150 -3.88 -1.99 -4.09
CA PHE A 150 -2.78 -2.40 -4.97
C PHE A 150 -2.64 -3.92 -5.00
N HIS A 151 -2.64 -4.57 -3.84
CA HIS A 151 -2.55 -6.02 -3.72
C HIS A 151 -3.75 -6.75 -4.34
N LEU A 152 -4.99 -6.31 -4.02
CA LEU A 152 -6.21 -6.95 -4.54
C LEU A 152 -6.30 -6.89 -6.07
N LYS A 153 -5.84 -5.80 -6.69
CA LYS A 153 -5.80 -5.70 -8.15
C LYS A 153 -4.85 -6.70 -8.77
N GLN A 154 -3.72 -6.97 -8.14
CA GLN A 154 -2.74 -7.93 -8.62
C GLN A 154 -3.24 -9.37 -8.49
N THR A 155 -3.87 -9.71 -7.36
CA THR A 155 -4.41 -11.06 -7.12
C THR A 155 -5.67 -11.37 -7.92
N ALA A 156 -6.50 -10.37 -8.24
CA ALA A 156 -7.67 -10.56 -9.09
C ALA A 156 -7.28 -10.90 -10.54
N HIS A 157 -6.18 -10.34 -11.02
CA HIS A 157 -5.66 -10.62 -12.35
C HIS A 157 -5.11 -12.05 -12.49
N ASP A 158 -4.54 -12.60 -11.42
CA ASP A 158 -4.05 -13.99 -11.37
C ASP A 158 -5.19 -15.03 -11.42
N ARG A 159 -6.41 -14.65 -11.04
CA ARG A 159 -7.56 -15.56 -10.92
C ARG A 159 -8.45 -15.66 -12.13
N GLU A 160 -8.28 -14.83 -13.15
CA GLU A 160 -8.97 -15.03 -14.41
C GLU A 160 -8.32 -16.20 -15.17
N PRO A 161 -8.98 -17.41 -15.21
CA PRO A 161 -8.49 -18.50 -16.04
C PRO A 161 -8.49 -17.97 -17.47
N GLY A 162 -7.37 -18.13 -18.16
CA GLY A 162 -7.30 -17.80 -19.57
C GLY A 162 -8.53 -18.34 -20.29
N THR A 163 -9.34 -17.45 -20.80
CA THR A 163 -10.46 -17.79 -21.67
C THR A 163 -9.82 -18.64 -22.77
N LYS A 164 -10.07 -19.94 -22.72
CA LYS A 164 -9.68 -20.87 -23.79
C LYS A 164 -10.15 -20.19 -25.07
N ARG A 165 -9.21 -19.82 -25.90
CA ARG A 165 -9.47 -19.43 -27.28
C ARG A 165 -10.20 -20.61 -27.87
N VAL A 166 -11.53 -20.53 -27.97
CA VAL A 166 -12.30 -21.42 -28.82
C VAL A 166 -11.80 -21.09 -30.20
N GLU A 167 -10.84 -21.85 -30.66
CA GLU A 167 -10.49 -21.95 -32.06
C GLU A 167 -11.75 -22.46 -32.74
N ARG A 168 -12.51 -21.53 -33.31
CA ARG A 168 -13.58 -21.84 -34.23
C ARG A 168 -12.88 -22.39 -35.47
N THR A 169 -12.73 -23.72 -35.49
CA THR A 169 -12.45 -24.47 -36.73
C THR A 169 -13.57 -24.11 -37.69
N VAL A 170 -13.29 -23.19 -38.58
CA VAL A 170 -14.13 -22.98 -39.77
C VAL A 170 -13.89 -24.20 -40.64
N GLU A 171 -14.79 -25.17 -40.56
CA GLU A 171 -14.85 -26.23 -41.56
C GLU A 171 -15.06 -25.58 -42.92
N PRO A 172 -14.24 -25.92 -43.92
CA PRO A 172 -14.51 -25.44 -45.29
C PRO A 172 -15.79 -26.09 -45.77
N VAL A 173 -16.79 -25.26 -46.08
CA VAL A 173 -18.00 -25.71 -46.80
C VAL A 173 -17.54 -26.25 -48.14
N SER A 174 -17.62 -27.59 -48.29
CA SER A 174 -17.44 -28.27 -49.55
C SER A 174 -18.56 -27.83 -50.48
N ALA A 175 -18.19 -27.11 -51.54
CA ALA A 175 -19.10 -26.86 -52.67
C ALA A 175 -19.21 -28.12 -53.51
N ALA A 176 -20.41 -28.69 -53.56
CA ALA A 176 -20.84 -29.65 -54.58
C ALA A 176 -21.84 -28.96 -55.48
#